data_d837272a14931e8a90b7e5e6bc5b5605
#
_entry.id   d837272a14931e8a90b7e5e6bc5b5605
#
_cell.length_a   1.000
_cell.length_b   1.000
_cell.length_c   1.000
_cell.angle_alpha   90.00
_cell.angle_beta   90.00
_cell.angle_gamma   90.00
#
_symmetry.space_group_name_H-M   'P 1'
#
loop_
_entity.id
_entity.type
_entity.pdbx_description
1 polymer ?
#
loop_
_entity_poly.entity_id
_entity_poly.type
_entity_poly.pdbx_seq_one_letter_code
_entity_poly.pdbx_strand_id
1 'polypeptide(L)'
;MAGREALHANGDGWAAGPGGVRMWGRYGAAGLFLLARNTSGPVVLMQHRAAWTNFGDTWGIPGGARDLHESAEEAAVRETVEECAIDPNHVSVVGAEVTAGPFEAVAGLPGGWTYTTVIAQTSDGNTLATTANEESKELCWVPVDQLEELQLIAPFRQALPRIRQLIEPLI
;
A
#
# COMPACT_ATOMS: atom_id res chain seq x y z
N MET A 1 -28.47 -14.70 8.60
CA MET A 1 -28.15 -14.45 7.17
C MET A 1 -27.27 -13.24 6.96
N ALA A 2 -27.49 -12.15 7.68
CA ALA A 2 -26.63 -10.94 7.57
C ALA A 2 -25.14 -11.17 7.90
N GLY A 3 -24.81 -12.11 8.77
CA GLY A 3 -23.41 -12.37 9.14
C GLY A 3 -22.55 -13.09 8.10
N ARG A 4 -23.16 -13.84 7.17
CA ARG A 4 -22.40 -14.54 6.11
C ARG A 4 -22.06 -13.64 4.93
N GLU A 5 -22.96 -12.73 4.56
CA GLU A 5 -22.69 -11.75 3.50
C GLU A 5 -21.63 -10.73 3.93
N ALA A 6 -21.66 -10.30 5.20
CA ALA A 6 -20.65 -9.38 5.73
C ALA A 6 -19.25 -10.01 5.75
N LEU A 7 -19.14 -11.33 6.06
CA LEU A 7 -17.87 -12.06 6.04
C LEU A 7 -17.30 -12.23 4.61
N HIS A 8 -18.15 -12.28 3.59
CA HIS A 8 -17.72 -12.38 2.19
C HIS A 8 -17.42 -11.02 1.54
N ALA A 9 -17.86 -9.91 2.15
CA ALA A 9 -17.65 -8.56 1.64
C ALA A 9 -16.32 -7.95 2.09
N ASN A 10 -15.74 -8.40 3.22
CA ASN A 10 -14.41 -7.97 3.63
C ASN A 10 -13.35 -8.63 2.76
N GLY A 11 -12.20 -7.99 2.65
CA GLY A 11 -11.10 -8.44 1.81
C GLY A 11 -10.24 -9.55 2.40
N ASP A 12 -10.58 -10.06 3.58
CA ASP A 12 -9.78 -11.08 4.26
C ASP A 12 -9.76 -12.38 3.48
N GLY A 13 -8.59 -12.93 3.31
CA GLY A 13 -8.36 -14.18 2.59
C GLY A 13 -7.17 -14.11 1.66
N TRP A 14 -6.86 -15.25 1.08
CA TRP A 14 -5.72 -15.41 0.19
C TRP A 14 -6.16 -15.51 -1.26
N ALA A 15 -5.32 -15.00 -2.15
CA ALA A 15 -5.45 -15.12 -3.60
C ALA A 15 -4.11 -15.53 -4.21
N ALA A 16 -4.14 -15.99 -5.46
CA ALA A 16 -2.94 -16.35 -6.20
C ALA A 16 -2.17 -15.11 -6.61
N GLY A 17 -0.89 -15.09 -6.32
CA GLY A 17 0.06 -14.09 -6.78
C GLY A 17 1.02 -14.64 -7.83
N PRO A 18 2.14 -13.96 -8.08
CA PRO A 18 3.12 -14.37 -9.07
C PRO A 18 3.71 -15.76 -8.71
N GLY A 19 3.75 -16.66 -9.70
CA GLY A 19 4.29 -18.01 -9.53
C GLY A 19 3.53 -18.89 -8.52
N GLY A 20 2.25 -18.56 -8.23
CA GLY A 20 1.42 -19.30 -7.28
C GLY A 20 1.65 -18.96 -5.82
N VAL A 21 2.45 -17.94 -5.52
CA VAL A 21 2.62 -17.41 -4.16
C VAL A 21 1.30 -16.84 -3.67
N ARG A 22 0.93 -17.11 -2.40
CA ARG A 22 -0.30 -16.49 -1.84
C ARG A 22 -0.08 -15.03 -1.52
N MET A 23 -1.08 -14.24 -1.94
CA MET A 23 -1.16 -12.82 -1.61
C MET A 23 -2.38 -12.56 -0.73
N TRP A 24 -2.22 -11.71 0.28
CA TRP A 24 -3.33 -11.35 1.16
C TRP A 24 -4.27 -10.37 0.48
N GLY A 25 -5.55 -10.60 0.65
CA GLY A 25 -6.62 -9.79 0.09
C GLY A 25 -7.34 -10.47 -1.06
N ARG A 26 -8.51 -11.11 -0.80
CA ARG A 26 -9.22 -11.89 -1.82
C ARG A 26 -9.76 -11.04 -2.99
N TYR A 27 -9.96 -9.72 -2.77
CA TYR A 27 -10.42 -8.77 -3.79
C TYR A 27 -9.32 -7.85 -4.29
N GLY A 28 -8.05 -8.18 -4.00
CA GLY A 28 -6.90 -7.36 -4.28
C GLY A 28 -6.49 -6.51 -3.08
N ALA A 29 -5.44 -5.75 -3.27
CA ALA A 29 -4.89 -4.87 -2.24
C ALA A 29 -4.53 -3.52 -2.85
N ALA A 30 -4.37 -2.51 -2.00
CA ALA A 30 -3.96 -1.18 -2.40
C ALA A 30 -3.06 -0.56 -1.32
N GLY A 31 -2.12 0.24 -1.76
CA GLY A 31 -1.24 0.99 -0.87
C GLY A 31 -1.14 2.45 -1.28
N LEU A 32 -0.83 3.29 -0.32
CA LEU A 32 -0.73 4.74 -0.50
C LEU A 32 0.73 5.18 -0.60
N PHE A 33 1.12 5.66 -1.77
CA PHE A 33 2.39 6.35 -1.99
C PHE A 33 2.17 7.82 -1.67
N LEU A 34 2.35 8.19 -0.40
CA LEU A 34 2.06 9.53 0.11
C LEU A 34 3.31 10.41 0.06
N LEU A 35 3.29 11.37 -0.83
CA LEU A 35 4.35 12.37 -1.01
C LEU A 35 4.19 13.55 -0.08
N ALA A 36 5.32 14.04 0.39
CA ALA A 36 5.47 15.32 1.11
C ALA A 36 6.84 15.90 0.78
N ARG A 37 7.18 17.03 1.39
CA ARG A 37 8.51 17.63 1.30
C ARG A 37 9.02 17.95 2.70
N ASN A 38 10.31 17.79 2.87
CA ASN A 38 11.06 18.28 4.02
C ASN A 38 12.37 18.91 3.53
N THR A 39 13.30 19.17 4.44
CA THR A 39 14.60 19.77 4.10
C THR A 39 15.45 18.93 3.15
N SER A 40 15.17 17.62 3.04
CA SER A 40 15.84 16.70 2.10
C SER A 40 15.19 16.68 0.72
N GLY A 41 14.12 17.45 0.47
CA GLY A 41 13.35 17.44 -0.76
C GLY A 41 12.12 16.54 -0.71
N PRO A 42 11.72 15.93 -1.83
CA PRO A 42 10.57 15.01 -1.87
C PRO A 42 10.82 13.78 -1.00
N VAL A 43 9.85 13.48 -0.14
CA VAL A 43 9.85 12.30 0.74
C VAL A 43 8.55 11.53 0.58
N VAL A 44 8.59 10.25 0.90
CA VAL A 44 7.43 9.36 0.91
C VAL A 44 7.34 8.65 2.26
N LEU A 45 6.11 8.44 2.73
CA LEU A 45 5.85 7.69 3.96
C LEU A 45 6.07 6.20 3.72
N MET A 46 7.04 5.61 4.42
CA MET A 46 7.39 4.21 4.32
C MET A 46 7.11 3.48 5.64
N GLN A 47 6.71 2.22 5.52
CA GLN A 47 6.41 1.33 6.62
C GLN A 47 7.45 0.22 6.68
N HIS A 48 8.11 0.07 7.83
CA HIS A 48 8.91 -1.12 8.14
C HIS A 48 7.97 -2.18 8.73
N ARG A 49 7.68 -3.19 7.96
CA ARG A 49 6.68 -4.20 8.28
C ARG A 49 7.11 -5.05 9.47
N ALA A 50 6.20 -5.28 10.42
CA ALA A 50 6.45 -6.15 11.57
C ALA A 50 6.80 -7.58 11.12
N ALA A 51 7.64 -8.26 11.87
CA ALA A 51 8.17 -9.58 11.51
C ALA A 51 7.08 -10.65 11.34
N TRP A 52 5.95 -10.54 12.04
CA TRP A 52 4.85 -11.50 11.99
C TRP A 52 3.92 -11.31 10.79
N THR A 53 4.04 -10.20 10.06
CA THR A 53 3.20 -9.92 8.89
C THR A 53 3.69 -10.68 7.66
N ASN A 54 2.84 -10.75 6.63
CA ASN A 54 3.27 -11.26 5.32
C ASN A 54 4.39 -10.36 4.77
N PHE A 55 5.51 -10.97 4.34
CA PHE A 55 6.74 -10.26 3.96
C PHE A 55 7.30 -9.39 5.10
N GLY A 56 7.26 -9.89 6.34
CA GLY A 56 7.77 -9.18 7.51
C GLY A 56 9.23 -8.79 7.40
N ASP A 57 9.63 -7.80 8.18
CA ASP A 57 10.97 -7.22 8.20
C ASP A 57 11.40 -6.47 6.93
N THR A 58 10.52 -6.29 5.97
CA THR A 58 10.78 -5.50 4.76
C THR A 58 10.09 -4.14 4.83
N TRP A 59 10.53 -3.23 3.98
CA TRP A 59 9.96 -1.90 3.83
C TRP A 59 9.01 -1.83 2.64
N GLY A 60 7.88 -1.19 2.82
CA GLY A 60 6.90 -0.92 1.78
C GLY A 60 6.07 0.31 2.11
N ILE A 61 5.13 0.64 1.25
CA ILE A 61 4.15 1.69 1.54
C ILE A 61 3.02 1.13 2.40
N PRO A 62 2.36 1.97 3.23
CA PRO A 62 1.17 1.55 3.97
C PRO A 62 0.07 1.11 3.03
N GLY A 63 -0.68 0.09 3.41
CA GLY A 63 -1.76 -0.44 2.60
C GLY A 63 -2.24 -1.78 3.10
N GLY A 64 -3.20 -2.35 2.41
CA GLY A 64 -3.77 -3.64 2.78
C GLY A 64 -4.87 -4.11 1.83
N ALA A 65 -5.62 -5.10 2.28
CA ALA A 65 -6.68 -5.72 1.51
C ALA A 65 -7.83 -4.76 1.22
N ARG A 66 -8.29 -4.77 -0.02
CA ARG A 66 -9.48 -4.04 -0.44
C ARG A 66 -10.74 -4.84 -0.12
N ASP A 67 -11.74 -4.19 0.44
CA ASP A 67 -13.06 -4.77 0.62
C ASP A 67 -13.85 -4.75 -0.70
N LEU A 68 -14.86 -5.61 -0.84
CA LEU A 68 -15.56 -5.83 -2.11
C LEU A 68 -16.16 -4.55 -2.71
N HIS A 69 -16.75 -3.71 -1.88
CA HIS A 69 -17.46 -2.49 -2.31
C HIS A 69 -16.61 -1.22 -2.21
N GLU A 70 -15.34 -1.38 -1.94
CA GLU A 70 -14.39 -0.30 -1.73
C GLU A 70 -13.56 -0.09 -3.00
N SER A 71 -13.31 1.17 -3.38
CA SER A 71 -12.33 1.44 -4.42
C SER A 71 -10.91 1.21 -3.90
N ALA A 72 -9.95 1.08 -4.81
CA ALA A 72 -8.54 0.97 -4.43
C ALA A 72 -8.05 2.22 -3.68
N GLU A 73 -8.49 3.41 -4.11
CA GLU A 73 -8.17 4.67 -3.44
C GLU A 73 -8.72 4.72 -2.02
N GLU A 74 -9.96 4.31 -1.84
CA GLU A 74 -10.59 4.25 -0.51
C GLU A 74 -9.85 3.27 0.40
N ALA A 75 -9.49 2.08 -0.11
CA ALA A 75 -8.75 1.07 0.64
C ALA A 75 -7.37 1.58 1.06
N ALA A 76 -6.62 2.19 0.15
CA ALA A 76 -5.28 2.70 0.43
C ALA A 76 -5.30 3.79 1.51
N VAL A 77 -6.26 4.72 1.44
CA VAL A 77 -6.40 5.78 2.45
C VAL A 77 -6.85 5.20 3.79
N ARG A 78 -7.84 4.31 3.80
CA ARG A 78 -8.35 3.68 5.03
C ARG A 78 -7.24 2.92 5.76
N GLU A 79 -6.50 2.08 5.04
CA GLU A 79 -5.40 1.30 5.62
C GLU A 79 -4.30 2.21 6.17
N THR A 80 -3.97 3.29 5.44
CA THR A 80 -2.94 4.22 5.91
C THR A 80 -3.38 4.97 7.17
N VAL A 81 -4.66 5.34 7.26
CA VAL A 81 -5.23 5.93 8.50
C VAL A 81 -5.12 4.94 9.66
N GLU A 82 -5.47 3.68 9.45
CA GLU A 82 -5.40 2.64 10.48
C GLU A 82 -3.97 2.36 10.92
N GLU A 83 -3.04 2.24 9.99
CA GLU A 83 -1.66 1.84 10.25
C GLU A 83 -0.76 3.00 10.73
N CYS A 84 -1.06 4.22 10.35
CA CYS A 84 -0.19 5.38 10.56
C CYS A 84 -0.82 6.48 11.43
N ALA A 85 -2.09 6.39 11.77
CA ALA A 85 -2.83 7.39 12.56
C ALA A 85 -2.81 8.79 11.94
N ILE A 86 -2.90 8.89 10.62
CA ILE A 86 -3.00 10.17 9.93
C ILE A 86 -4.46 10.59 9.74
N ASP A 87 -4.71 11.89 9.59
CA ASP A 87 -6.02 12.43 9.26
C ASP A 87 -6.23 12.39 7.74
N PRO A 88 -7.27 11.69 7.23
CA PRO A 88 -7.53 11.60 5.80
C PRO A 88 -7.81 12.97 5.15
N ASN A 89 -8.23 13.98 5.92
CA ASN A 89 -8.43 15.34 5.41
C ASN A 89 -7.11 16.02 5.00
N HIS A 90 -5.96 15.50 5.46
CA HIS A 90 -4.64 16.01 5.08
C HIS A 90 -4.04 15.26 3.90
N VAL A 91 -4.80 14.37 3.27
CA VAL A 91 -4.35 13.56 2.13
C VAL A 91 -5.15 13.92 0.88
N SER A 92 -4.44 14.24 -0.19
CA SER A 92 -5.01 14.54 -1.50
C SER A 92 -4.57 13.48 -2.51
N VAL A 93 -5.50 12.63 -2.94
CA VAL A 93 -5.24 11.60 -3.95
C VAL A 93 -5.13 12.26 -5.32
N VAL A 94 -4.05 11.96 -6.05
CA VAL A 94 -3.80 12.51 -7.39
C VAL A 94 -3.89 11.49 -8.50
N GLY A 95 -3.80 10.19 -8.21
CA GLY A 95 -3.93 9.14 -9.20
C GLY A 95 -3.77 7.75 -8.61
N ALA A 96 -4.01 6.75 -9.43
CA ALA A 96 -3.85 5.35 -9.04
C ALA A 96 -3.52 4.51 -10.28
N GLU A 97 -2.73 3.47 -10.09
CA GLU A 97 -2.41 2.52 -11.15
C GLU A 97 -2.23 1.12 -10.57
N VAL A 98 -2.71 0.11 -11.28
CA VAL A 98 -2.39 -1.29 -10.97
C VAL A 98 -0.92 -1.52 -11.28
N THR A 99 -0.13 -1.82 -10.26
CA THR A 99 1.32 -2.02 -10.38
C THR A 99 1.74 -3.47 -10.24
N ALA A 100 0.83 -4.37 -9.86
CA ALA A 100 1.05 -5.82 -9.87
C ALA A 100 -0.26 -6.55 -10.20
N GLY A 101 -0.15 -7.64 -10.96
CA GLY A 101 -1.29 -8.45 -11.40
C GLY A 101 -2.06 -7.86 -12.59
N PRO A 102 -3.22 -8.44 -12.93
CA PRO A 102 -3.84 -9.61 -12.29
C PRO A 102 -3.07 -10.91 -12.51
N PHE A 103 -3.17 -11.83 -11.57
CA PHE A 103 -2.53 -13.14 -11.64
C PHE A 103 -3.55 -14.24 -11.84
N GLU A 104 -3.14 -15.34 -12.50
CA GLU A 104 -4.01 -16.49 -12.75
C GLU A 104 -4.26 -17.29 -11.47
N ALA A 105 -5.45 -17.87 -11.39
CA ALA A 105 -5.81 -18.79 -10.31
C ALA A 105 -4.89 -20.01 -10.33
N VAL A 106 -4.56 -20.51 -9.15
CA VAL A 106 -3.90 -21.80 -8.95
C VAL A 106 -4.78 -22.66 -8.04
N ALA A 107 -4.47 -23.97 -7.93
CA ALA A 107 -5.25 -24.88 -7.09
C ALA A 107 -5.37 -24.34 -5.64
N GLY A 108 -6.61 -24.14 -5.19
CA GLY A 108 -6.92 -23.64 -3.84
C GLY A 108 -6.83 -22.12 -3.66
N LEU A 109 -6.44 -21.37 -4.69
CA LEU A 109 -6.31 -19.91 -4.62
C LEU A 109 -7.04 -19.25 -5.80
N PRO A 110 -7.96 -18.29 -5.56
CA PRO A 110 -8.61 -17.57 -6.65
C PRO A 110 -7.63 -16.68 -7.40
N GLY A 111 -7.92 -16.45 -8.69
CA GLY A 111 -7.18 -15.54 -9.56
C GLY A 111 -7.75 -14.12 -9.54
N GLY A 112 -7.13 -13.24 -10.35
CA GLY A 112 -7.57 -11.87 -10.54
C GLY A 112 -7.04 -10.88 -9.51
N TRP A 113 -6.20 -11.32 -8.59
CA TRP A 113 -5.60 -10.43 -7.59
C TRP A 113 -4.76 -9.35 -8.25
N THR A 114 -4.98 -8.11 -7.82
CA THR A 114 -4.18 -6.95 -8.24
C THR A 114 -3.70 -6.19 -7.01
N TYR A 115 -2.57 -5.51 -7.17
CA TYR A 115 -2.14 -4.47 -6.24
C TYR A 115 -2.19 -3.14 -6.97
N THR A 116 -2.90 -2.18 -6.37
CA THR A 116 -3.00 -0.82 -6.88
C THR A 116 -2.15 0.10 -6.02
N THR A 117 -1.24 0.82 -6.66
CA THR A 117 -0.51 1.92 -6.01
C THR A 117 -1.29 3.21 -6.21
N VAL A 118 -1.70 3.80 -5.10
CA VAL A 118 -2.42 5.09 -5.07
C VAL A 118 -1.41 6.18 -4.78
N ILE A 119 -1.32 7.16 -5.67
CA ILE A 119 -0.43 8.31 -5.52
C ILE A 119 -1.19 9.43 -4.85
N ALA A 120 -0.64 9.95 -3.77
CA ALA A 120 -1.23 11.05 -3.01
C ALA A 120 -0.16 12.03 -2.54
N GLN A 121 -0.61 13.21 -2.19
CA GLN A 121 0.21 14.26 -1.59
C GLN A 121 -0.43 14.71 -0.29
N THR A 122 0.38 15.14 0.68
CA THR A 122 -0.17 15.87 1.83
C THR A 122 -0.72 17.21 1.36
N SER A 123 -1.82 17.64 1.95
CA SER A 123 -2.57 18.79 1.45
C SER A 123 -1.79 20.11 1.49
N ASP A 124 -0.90 20.25 2.48
CA ASP A 124 -0.06 21.43 2.66
C ASP A 124 1.41 21.22 2.19
N GLY A 125 1.72 20.03 1.69
CA GLY A 125 3.07 19.65 1.26
C GLY A 125 4.01 19.21 2.38
N ASN A 126 3.65 19.41 3.63
CA ASN A 126 4.48 19.04 4.78
C ASN A 126 4.30 17.56 5.16
N THR A 127 5.31 17.00 5.83
CA THR A 127 5.16 15.69 6.46
C THR A 127 4.15 15.75 7.59
N LEU A 128 3.47 14.64 7.82
CA LEU A 128 2.50 14.49 8.90
C LEU A 128 3.13 13.69 10.05
N ALA A 129 2.72 14.01 11.28
CA ALA A 129 3.03 13.16 12.42
C ALA A 129 2.33 11.80 12.25
N THR A 130 3.02 10.72 12.57
CA THR A 130 2.51 9.36 12.45
C THR A 130 2.69 8.61 13.75
N THR A 131 1.82 7.61 13.96
CA THR A 131 1.94 6.66 15.06
C THR A 131 1.77 5.26 14.48
N ALA A 132 2.80 4.42 14.61
CA ALA A 132 2.75 3.05 14.13
C ALA A 132 1.80 2.21 15.00
N ASN A 133 1.01 1.35 14.33
CA ASN A 133 0.29 0.29 15.02
C ASN A 133 1.17 -0.98 15.10
N GLU A 134 0.58 -2.09 15.55
CA GLU A 134 1.28 -3.37 15.73
C GLU A 134 1.79 -4.02 14.42
N GLU A 135 1.30 -3.59 13.27
CA GLU A 135 1.71 -4.11 11.96
C GLU A 135 3.04 -3.53 11.48
N SER A 136 3.54 -2.48 12.15
CA SER A 136 4.76 -1.80 11.78
C SER A 136 5.77 -1.79 12.93
N LYS A 137 7.04 -2.05 12.62
CA LYS A 137 8.15 -1.77 13.53
C LYS A 137 8.40 -0.28 13.66
N GLU A 138 8.34 0.43 12.54
CA GLU A 138 8.46 1.87 12.47
C GLU A 138 7.84 2.43 11.19
N LEU A 139 7.56 3.71 11.21
CA LEU A 139 7.17 4.51 10.06
C LEU A 139 8.22 5.61 9.85
N CYS A 140 8.56 5.87 8.61
CA CYS A 140 9.61 6.86 8.29
C CYS A 140 9.27 7.60 7.00
N TRP A 141 9.51 8.89 6.99
CA TRP A 141 9.52 9.70 5.78
C TRP A 141 10.89 9.58 5.12
N VAL A 142 10.95 8.89 3.99
CA VAL A 142 12.19 8.53 3.31
C VAL A 142 12.32 9.37 2.05
N PRO A 143 13.50 9.99 1.79
CA PRO A 143 13.75 10.66 0.52
C PRO A 143 13.49 9.74 -0.67
N VAL A 144 12.76 10.24 -1.66
CA VAL A 144 12.37 9.44 -2.82
C VAL A 144 13.58 8.89 -3.57
N ASP A 145 14.68 9.62 -3.61
CA ASP A 145 15.94 9.19 -4.25
C ASP A 145 16.74 8.17 -3.43
N GLN A 146 16.32 7.84 -2.22
CA GLN A 146 16.99 6.88 -1.33
C GLN A 146 16.18 5.60 -1.09
N LEU A 147 15.07 5.40 -1.77
CA LEU A 147 14.19 4.24 -1.54
C LEU A 147 14.91 2.91 -1.78
N GLU A 148 15.76 2.83 -2.79
CA GLU A 148 16.50 1.60 -3.12
C GLU A 148 17.55 1.20 -2.09
N GLU A 149 17.91 2.10 -1.17
CA GLU A 149 18.82 1.79 -0.06
C GLU A 149 18.14 0.92 1.02
N LEU A 150 16.79 0.89 1.02
CA LEU A 150 16.02 0.07 1.95
C LEU A 150 15.88 -1.37 1.43
N GLN A 151 15.70 -2.31 2.37
CA GLN A 151 15.27 -3.66 2.02
C GLN A 151 13.78 -3.64 1.68
N LEU A 152 13.47 -3.29 0.44
CA LEU A 152 12.11 -3.15 -0.03
C LEU A 152 11.42 -4.51 -0.21
N ILE A 153 10.13 -4.57 0.11
CA ILE A 153 9.28 -5.69 -0.27
C ILE A 153 9.33 -5.85 -1.81
N ALA A 154 9.51 -7.09 -2.28
CA ALA A 154 9.82 -7.36 -3.68
C ALA A 154 8.79 -6.78 -4.68
N PRO A 155 7.46 -6.89 -4.48
CA PRO A 155 6.50 -6.30 -5.39
C PRO A 155 6.63 -4.78 -5.49
N PHE A 156 6.93 -4.10 -4.39
CA PHE A 156 7.16 -2.65 -4.39
C PHE A 156 8.44 -2.28 -5.16
N ARG A 157 9.53 -3.02 -4.92
CA ARG A 157 10.77 -2.83 -5.66
C ARG A 157 10.56 -2.97 -7.17
N GLN A 158 9.79 -3.96 -7.58
CA GLN A 158 9.47 -4.18 -8.99
C GLN A 158 8.61 -3.07 -9.58
N ALA A 159 7.71 -2.50 -8.79
CA ALA A 159 6.82 -1.41 -9.23
C ALA A 159 7.51 -0.04 -9.25
N LEU A 160 8.62 0.13 -8.54
CA LEU A 160 9.24 1.43 -8.30
C LEU A 160 9.63 2.19 -9.56
N PRO A 161 10.18 1.57 -10.62
CA PRO A 161 10.45 2.30 -11.88
C PRO A 161 9.19 2.95 -12.48
N ARG A 162 8.07 2.24 -12.44
CA ARG A 162 6.79 2.79 -12.92
C ARG A 162 6.26 3.88 -12.01
N ILE A 163 6.36 3.70 -10.70
CA ILE A 163 5.97 4.70 -9.71
C ILE A 163 6.76 6.00 -9.93
N ARG A 164 8.06 5.91 -10.18
CA ARG A 164 8.91 7.08 -10.47
C ARG A 164 8.41 7.87 -11.67
N GLN A 165 7.95 7.19 -12.71
CA GLN A 165 7.35 7.86 -13.88
C GLN A 165 6.07 8.60 -13.50
N LEU A 166 5.23 7.98 -12.64
CA LEU A 166 3.96 8.57 -12.21
C LEU A 166 4.14 9.80 -11.32
N ILE A 167 5.18 9.84 -10.51
CA ILE A 167 5.43 10.96 -9.58
C ILE A 167 6.30 12.06 -10.17
N GLU A 168 6.96 11.83 -11.29
CA GLU A 168 7.86 12.81 -11.90
C GLU A 168 7.25 14.21 -12.05
N PRO A 169 5.99 14.38 -12.51
CA PRO A 169 5.36 15.69 -12.58
C PRO A 169 5.07 16.35 -11.22
N LEU A 170 5.18 15.60 -10.12
CA LEU A 170 4.77 16.03 -8.78
C LEU A 170 5.96 16.46 -7.91
N ILE A 171 7.17 16.16 -8.33
CA ILE A 171 8.39 16.41 -7.54
C ILE A 171 9.37 17.37 -8.22
#